data_b04aadd60706ce7765d6127679cb2d7a
#
_entry.id   b04aadd60706ce7765d6127679cb2d7a
#
_cell.length_a   1.000
_cell.length_b   1.000
_cell.length_c   1.000
_cell.angle_alpha   90.00
_cell.angle_beta   90.00
_cell.angle_gamma   90.00
#
_symmetry.space_group_name_H-M   'P 1'
#
loop_
_entity.id
_entity.type
_entity.pdbx_description
1 polymer ?
#
loop_
_entity_poly.entity_id
_entity_poly.type
_entity_poly.pdbx_seq_one_letter_code
_entity_poly.pdbx_strand_id
1 'polypeptide(L)'
;TSAEDGAIFGAMGGGSMRYKTGSYADVKGYNLAMGFGKAVANNAGRLTFGPFIEYGKGEYTSHLDGGIRGDGNTKYYGVGVLARQDNNSGVYYEGSLRYGRMDSDYASGDLINFADNRVQTSYDSSSAYYGAHLGIGKVTELNDTTKADVYAKLLYTHQNGDSVTLQGEGNGEVYDFDAVDSTRARVGARVSKAYSERGTGYVGLAYEYEFDGEARATVLGFSTPSPSIQGSSGLLELGYILQPKGVNDPTINIGLQGWGGKKQGVTGNVNFVWKF
;
A
#
# COMPACT_ATOMS: atom_id res chain seq x y z
N THR A 1 33.16 17.72 10.72
CA THR A 1 31.88 18.20 10.18
C THR A 1 31.36 17.12 9.29
N SER A 2 30.42 16.29 9.80
CA SER A 2 29.73 15.29 9.00
C SER A 2 28.91 16.02 7.94
N ALA A 3 29.15 15.72 6.67
CA ALA A 3 28.35 16.21 5.58
C ALA A 3 26.89 15.73 5.81
N GLU A 4 25.99 16.66 5.98
CA GLU A 4 24.56 16.39 6.06
C GLU A 4 24.09 16.10 4.63
N ASP A 5 23.85 14.83 4.33
CA ASP A 5 23.41 14.43 3.00
C ASP A 5 21.89 14.60 2.88
N GLY A 6 21.48 15.50 2.00
CA GLY A 6 20.10 15.62 1.55
C GLY A 6 19.82 14.62 0.44
N ALA A 7 18.58 14.18 0.35
CA ALA A 7 18.12 13.35 -0.76
C ALA A 7 16.67 13.67 -1.12
N ILE A 8 16.39 13.66 -2.42
CA ILE A 8 15.02 13.58 -2.93
C ILE A 8 14.75 12.13 -3.27
N PHE A 9 13.61 11.63 -2.86
CA PHE A 9 13.16 10.30 -3.25
C PHE A 9 11.80 10.36 -3.93
N GLY A 10 11.57 9.44 -4.82
CA GLY A 10 10.28 9.22 -5.45
C GLY A 10 10.01 7.75 -5.58
N ALA A 11 8.74 7.41 -5.51
CA ALA A 11 8.23 6.06 -5.70
C ALA A 11 7.00 6.11 -6.59
N MET A 12 6.94 5.23 -7.56
CA MET A 12 5.79 5.00 -8.41
C MET A 12 5.50 3.51 -8.41
N GLY A 13 4.25 3.16 -8.21
CA GLY A 13 3.80 1.79 -8.25
C GLY A 13 2.47 1.66 -8.96
N GLY A 14 2.14 0.45 -9.33
CA GLY A 14 0.85 0.16 -9.91
C GLY A 14 0.68 -1.34 -10.15
N GLY A 15 -0.53 -1.74 -10.47
CA GLY A 15 -0.81 -3.12 -10.74
C GLY A 15 -2.27 -3.46 -10.87
N SER A 16 -2.51 -4.75 -10.97
CA SER A 16 -3.84 -5.34 -11.03
C SER A 16 -3.92 -6.42 -9.96
N MET A 17 -4.86 -6.25 -9.05
CA MET A 17 -5.02 -7.09 -7.87
C MET A 17 -6.47 -7.56 -7.73
N ARG A 18 -6.63 -8.78 -7.30
CA ARG A 18 -7.90 -9.33 -6.81
C ARG A 18 -7.82 -9.54 -5.31
N TYR A 19 -8.79 -9.02 -4.61
CA TYR A 19 -8.99 -9.20 -3.18
C TYR A 19 -10.17 -10.14 -2.96
N LYS A 20 -9.93 -11.25 -2.28
CA LYS A 20 -11.00 -12.18 -1.89
C LYS A 20 -11.70 -11.64 -0.65
N THR A 21 -12.96 -11.27 -0.78
CA THR A 21 -13.73 -10.56 0.26
C THR A 21 -14.86 -11.38 0.88
N GLY A 22 -14.96 -12.66 0.55
CA GLY A 22 -16.12 -13.54 0.67
C GLY A 22 -16.55 -13.89 -0.74
N SER A 23 -16.80 -12.87 -1.57
CA SER A 23 -16.71 -12.96 -3.03
C SER A 23 -15.32 -12.40 -3.49
N TYR A 24 -15.28 -11.33 -4.28
CA TYR A 24 -14.01 -10.69 -4.64
C TYR A 24 -14.18 -9.25 -5.12
N ALA A 25 -13.10 -8.49 -5.04
CA ALA A 25 -12.99 -7.19 -5.67
C ALA A 25 -11.71 -7.13 -6.51
N ASP A 26 -11.85 -6.71 -7.76
CA ASP A 26 -10.73 -6.48 -8.68
C ASP A 26 -10.37 -5.00 -8.67
N VAL A 27 -9.10 -4.70 -8.48
CA VAL A 27 -8.58 -3.33 -8.41
C VAL A 27 -7.42 -3.18 -9.37
N LYS A 28 -7.46 -2.13 -10.18
CA LYS A 28 -6.34 -1.70 -11.03
C LYS A 28 -6.02 -0.26 -10.69
N GLY A 29 -4.75 0.05 -10.54
CA GLY A 29 -4.40 1.40 -10.19
C GLY A 29 -2.91 1.68 -10.12
N TYR A 30 -2.60 2.90 -9.79
CA TYR A 30 -1.23 3.38 -9.57
C TYR A 30 -1.17 4.29 -8.37
N ASN A 31 0.04 4.41 -7.83
CA ASN A 31 0.36 5.33 -6.75
C ASN A 31 1.69 6.03 -7.01
N LEU A 32 1.79 7.20 -6.47
CA LEU A 32 2.97 8.05 -6.52
C LEU A 32 3.28 8.53 -5.11
N ALA A 33 4.55 8.58 -4.76
CA ALA A 33 5.02 9.25 -3.57
C ALA A 33 6.28 10.05 -3.90
N MET A 34 6.45 11.19 -3.29
CA MET A 34 7.64 12.02 -3.44
C MET A 34 7.97 12.66 -2.10
N GLY A 35 9.24 12.70 -1.76
CA GLY A 35 9.67 13.25 -0.51
C GLY A 35 11.11 13.72 -0.49
N PHE A 36 11.44 14.33 0.62
CA PHE A 36 12.78 14.79 0.94
C PHE A 36 13.30 14.02 2.15
N GLY A 37 14.53 13.55 2.07
CA GLY A 37 15.19 12.85 3.16
C GLY A 37 16.46 13.58 3.59
N LYS A 38 16.69 13.63 4.90
CA LYS A 38 17.94 14.03 5.50
C LYS A 38 18.56 12.82 6.17
N ALA A 39 19.83 12.61 5.94
CA ALA A 39 20.58 11.53 6.57
C ALA A 39 21.63 12.11 7.53
N VAL A 40 21.66 11.57 8.74
CA VAL A 40 22.56 12.00 9.81
C VAL A 40 23.29 10.76 10.34
N ALA A 41 24.61 10.83 10.36
CA ALA A 41 25.43 9.81 11.01
C ALA A 41 25.31 9.91 12.54
N ASN A 42 25.23 8.79 13.22
CA ASN A 42 25.25 8.70 14.67
C ASN A 42 26.14 7.52 15.14
N ASN A 43 26.31 7.36 16.44
CA ASN A 43 27.17 6.30 16.98
C ASN A 43 26.71 4.88 16.63
N ALA A 44 25.43 4.67 16.36
CA ALA A 44 24.87 3.37 15.98
C ALA A 44 24.95 3.10 14.47
N GLY A 45 25.05 4.15 13.66
CA GLY A 45 25.07 4.05 12.21
C GLY A 45 24.52 5.32 11.53
N ARG A 46 23.44 5.21 10.78
CA ARG A 46 22.87 6.31 9.98
C ARG A 46 21.35 6.39 10.15
N LEU A 47 20.87 7.55 10.56
CA LEU A 47 19.46 7.88 10.62
C LEU A 47 19.06 8.67 9.37
N THR A 48 18.09 8.20 8.63
CA THR A 48 17.45 8.92 7.51
C THR A 48 16.00 9.21 7.86
N PHE A 49 15.56 10.44 7.68
CA PHE A 49 14.19 10.85 7.97
C PHE A 49 13.75 11.99 7.05
N GLY A 50 12.46 12.14 6.89
CA GLY A 50 11.91 13.25 6.11
C GLY A 50 10.43 13.16 5.82
N PRO A 51 9.85 14.26 5.33
CA PRO A 51 8.47 14.32 4.90
C PRO A 51 8.28 13.75 3.48
N PHE A 52 7.06 13.34 3.19
CA PHE A 52 6.62 12.95 1.86
C PHE A 52 5.17 13.35 1.60
N ILE A 53 4.82 13.41 0.33
CA ILE A 53 3.46 13.50 -0.17
C ILE A 53 3.14 12.23 -0.95
N GLU A 54 1.89 11.83 -0.95
CA GLU A 54 1.43 10.67 -1.70
C GLU A 54 0.14 10.94 -2.46
N TYR A 55 -0.01 10.23 -3.56
CA TYR A 55 -1.20 10.23 -4.39
C TYR A 55 -1.42 8.84 -4.97
N GLY A 56 -2.66 8.39 -5.04
CA GLY A 56 -3.01 7.18 -5.73
C GLY A 56 -4.36 7.28 -6.41
N LYS A 57 -4.52 6.51 -7.47
CA LYS A 57 -5.78 6.35 -8.20
C LYS A 57 -5.97 4.91 -8.58
N GLY A 58 -7.19 4.42 -8.46
CA GLY A 58 -7.56 3.07 -8.86
C GLY A 58 -9.00 3.01 -9.38
N GLU A 59 -9.23 2.01 -10.21
CA GLU A 59 -10.54 1.56 -10.64
C GLU A 59 -10.81 0.23 -9.96
N TYR A 60 -12.02 0.01 -9.50
CA TYR A 60 -12.39 -1.26 -8.88
C TYR A 60 -13.72 -1.77 -9.39
N THR A 61 -13.83 -3.10 -9.43
CA THR A 61 -15.07 -3.83 -9.66
C THR A 61 -15.29 -4.76 -8.49
N SER A 62 -16.37 -4.58 -7.75
CA SER A 62 -16.76 -5.44 -6.64
C SER A 62 -17.78 -6.48 -7.11
N HIS A 63 -17.61 -7.69 -6.58
CA HIS A 63 -18.55 -8.79 -6.74
C HIS A 63 -18.96 -9.25 -5.34
N LEU A 64 -20.20 -9.01 -4.98
CA LEU A 64 -20.77 -9.44 -3.70
C LEU A 64 -21.52 -10.78 -3.87
N ASP A 65 -21.71 -11.46 -2.75
CA ASP A 65 -22.55 -12.64 -2.72
C ASP A 65 -23.99 -12.27 -3.16
N GLY A 66 -24.63 -13.18 -3.89
CA GLY A 66 -25.93 -12.90 -4.49
C GLY A 66 -25.90 -12.29 -5.88
N GLY A 67 -24.71 -12.12 -6.48
CA GLY A 67 -24.53 -11.66 -7.87
C GLY A 67 -24.64 -10.14 -8.05
N ILE A 68 -24.50 -9.38 -6.98
CA ILE A 68 -24.43 -7.91 -7.02
C ILE A 68 -23.04 -7.49 -7.49
N ARG A 69 -22.98 -6.78 -8.61
CA ARG A 69 -21.77 -6.19 -9.16
C ARG A 69 -21.84 -4.67 -9.07
N GLY A 70 -20.73 -4.05 -8.74
CA GLY A 70 -20.56 -2.60 -8.79
C GLY A 70 -19.18 -2.22 -9.25
N ASP A 71 -19.10 -1.10 -9.95
CA ASP A 71 -17.86 -0.52 -10.47
C ASP A 71 -17.65 0.85 -9.84
N GLY A 72 -16.39 1.23 -9.63
CA GLY A 72 -16.08 2.55 -9.09
C GLY A 72 -14.63 2.93 -9.28
N ASN A 73 -14.36 4.18 -8.91
CA ASN A 73 -13.03 4.74 -8.88
C ASN A 73 -12.70 5.16 -7.46
N THR A 74 -11.44 5.14 -7.14
CA THR A 74 -10.93 5.68 -5.89
C THR A 74 -9.68 6.50 -6.16
N LYS A 75 -9.52 7.58 -5.43
CA LYS A 75 -8.29 8.36 -5.39
C LYS A 75 -7.99 8.73 -3.96
N TYR A 76 -6.72 8.78 -3.62
CA TYR A 76 -6.28 9.26 -2.32
C TYR A 76 -5.08 10.20 -2.48
N TYR A 77 -4.95 11.09 -1.55
CA TYR A 77 -3.82 12.01 -1.45
C TYR A 77 -3.55 12.32 0.01
N GLY A 78 -2.28 12.44 0.33
CA GLY A 78 -1.89 12.62 1.71
C GLY A 78 -0.46 13.11 1.87
N VAL A 79 -0.12 13.32 3.11
CA VAL A 79 1.21 13.72 3.56
C VAL A 79 1.69 12.78 4.65
N GLY A 80 2.98 12.66 4.81
CA GLY A 80 3.54 11.83 5.86
C GLY A 80 4.96 12.18 6.20
N VAL A 81 5.46 11.45 7.17
CA VAL A 81 6.87 11.47 7.58
C VAL A 81 7.37 10.04 7.68
N LEU A 82 8.62 9.84 7.35
CA LEU A 82 9.29 8.55 7.48
C LEU A 82 10.62 8.71 8.19
N ALA A 83 11.06 7.64 8.82
CA ALA A 83 12.38 7.53 9.41
C ALA A 83 12.91 6.11 9.27
N ARG A 84 14.23 5.99 9.07
CA ARG A 84 14.94 4.72 9.06
C ARG A 84 16.30 4.88 9.70
N GLN A 85 16.59 4.02 10.67
CA GLN A 85 17.89 3.89 11.30
C GLN A 85 18.56 2.62 10.77
N ASP A 86 19.67 2.78 10.05
CA ASP A 86 20.54 1.67 9.63
C ASP A 86 21.73 1.60 10.59
N ASN A 87 21.84 0.50 11.34
CA ASN A 87 22.92 0.30 12.30
C ASN A 87 24.13 -0.37 11.64
N ASN A 88 25.31 -0.10 12.18
CA ASN A 88 26.58 -0.69 11.73
C ASN A 88 26.58 -2.24 11.83
N SER A 89 25.73 -2.81 12.66
CA SER A 89 25.54 -4.27 12.79
C SER A 89 24.74 -4.91 11.65
N GLY A 90 24.21 -4.11 10.72
CA GLY A 90 23.28 -4.54 9.68
C GLY A 90 21.81 -4.57 10.11
N VAL A 91 21.51 -4.40 11.39
CA VAL A 91 20.12 -4.26 11.87
C VAL A 91 19.60 -2.89 11.50
N TYR A 92 18.36 -2.83 11.02
CA TYR A 92 17.68 -1.57 10.76
C TYR A 92 16.30 -1.53 11.38
N TYR A 93 15.85 -0.31 11.65
CA TYR A 93 14.50 0.01 12.11
C TYR A 93 13.92 1.06 11.15
N GLU A 94 12.66 0.90 10.80
CA GLU A 94 11.96 1.87 9.95
C GLU A 94 10.56 2.16 10.48
N GLY A 95 10.05 3.33 10.15
CA GLY A 95 8.70 3.70 10.50
C GLY A 95 8.21 4.87 9.68
N SER A 96 6.90 4.99 9.56
CA SER A 96 6.25 6.12 8.92
C SER A 96 4.90 6.40 9.55
N LEU A 97 4.48 7.66 9.46
CA LEU A 97 3.14 8.13 9.76
C LEU A 97 2.61 8.86 8.54
N ARG A 98 1.33 8.69 8.24
CA ARG A 98 0.65 9.36 7.13
C ARG A 98 -0.76 9.78 7.50
N TYR A 99 -1.21 10.83 6.86
CA TYR A 99 -2.57 11.33 6.95
C TYR A 99 -3.01 11.87 5.61
N GLY A 100 -4.25 11.61 5.23
CA GLY A 100 -4.76 12.08 3.96
C GLY A 100 -6.27 11.92 3.83
N ARG A 101 -6.72 12.01 2.60
CA ARG A 101 -8.11 11.90 2.20
C ARG A 101 -8.27 10.91 1.06
N MET A 102 -9.32 10.15 1.11
CA MET A 102 -9.73 9.21 0.07
C MET A 102 -11.12 9.59 -0.42
N ASP A 103 -11.24 9.75 -1.73
CA ASP A 103 -12.50 9.95 -2.43
C ASP A 103 -12.78 8.73 -3.29
N SER A 104 -13.99 8.23 -3.25
CA SER A 104 -14.45 7.06 -4.01
C SER A 104 -15.82 7.32 -4.59
N ASP A 105 -16.04 6.83 -5.80
CA ASP A 105 -17.35 6.70 -6.39
C ASP A 105 -17.72 5.22 -6.54
N TYR A 106 -19.00 4.93 -6.60
CA TYR A 106 -19.53 3.60 -6.82
C TYR A 106 -20.83 3.66 -7.59
N ALA A 107 -21.00 2.77 -8.55
CA ALA A 107 -22.23 2.60 -9.30
C ALA A 107 -22.56 1.12 -9.46
N SER A 108 -23.82 0.78 -9.34
CA SER A 108 -24.33 -0.57 -9.53
C SER A 108 -25.72 -0.56 -10.16
N GLY A 109 -25.98 -1.52 -11.03
CA GLY A 109 -27.30 -1.80 -11.56
C GLY A 109 -27.97 -3.01 -10.89
N ASP A 110 -27.34 -3.55 -9.86
CA ASP A 110 -27.74 -4.81 -9.22
C ASP A 110 -28.24 -4.63 -7.78
N LEU A 111 -28.25 -3.42 -7.25
CA LEU A 111 -28.82 -3.15 -5.94
C LEU A 111 -30.33 -3.39 -5.96
N ILE A 112 -30.86 -3.95 -4.89
CA ILE A 112 -32.26 -4.33 -4.78
C ILE A 112 -32.98 -3.32 -3.89
N ASN A 113 -34.06 -2.75 -4.41
CA ASN A 113 -34.92 -1.87 -3.62
C ASN A 113 -35.94 -2.67 -2.77
N PHE A 114 -36.70 -1.98 -1.94
CA PHE A 114 -37.74 -2.62 -1.08
C PHE A 114 -38.86 -3.35 -1.85
N ALA A 115 -39.00 -3.07 -3.15
CA ALA A 115 -39.98 -3.78 -3.99
C ALA A 115 -39.35 -5.00 -4.70
N ASP A 116 -38.16 -5.44 -4.27
CA ASP A 116 -37.40 -6.57 -4.82
C ASP A 116 -37.00 -6.41 -6.30
N ASN A 117 -36.85 -5.17 -6.74
CA ASN A 117 -36.39 -4.86 -8.10
C ASN A 117 -34.93 -4.42 -8.08
N ARG A 118 -34.16 -4.86 -9.10
CA ARG A 118 -32.83 -4.33 -9.36
C ARG A 118 -32.92 -2.90 -9.85
N VAL A 119 -32.12 -2.03 -9.28
CA VAL A 119 -32.16 -0.59 -9.55
C VAL A 119 -30.77 -0.03 -9.83
N GLN A 120 -30.72 0.97 -10.69
CA GLN A 120 -29.51 1.72 -11.00
C GLN A 120 -29.25 2.76 -9.93
N THR A 121 -28.16 2.59 -9.18
CA THR A 121 -27.79 3.48 -8.10
C THR A 121 -26.31 3.84 -8.15
N SER A 122 -25.99 4.99 -7.62
CA SER A 122 -24.60 5.43 -7.43
C SER A 122 -24.46 6.23 -6.14
N TYR A 123 -23.24 6.35 -5.66
CA TYR A 123 -22.89 7.26 -4.58
C TYR A 123 -21.44 7.72 -4.68
N ASP A 124 -21.16 8.87 -4.08
CA ASP A 124 -19.83 9.39 -3.85
C ASP A 124 -19.53 9.37 -2.36
N SER A 125 -18.32 9.00 -2.00
CA SER A 125 -17.82 8.96 -0.63
C SER A 125 -16.51 9.70 -0.50
N SER A 126 -16.30 10.36 0.62
CA SER A 126 -15.07 11.09 0.91
C SER A 126 -14.74 11.01 2.38
N SER A 127 -13.63 10.38 2.72
CA SER A 127 -13.22 10.18 4.10
C SER A 127 -11.73 10.44 4.32
N ALA A 128 -11.39 10.83 5.55
CA ALA A 128 -10.00 10.93 5.97
C ALA A 128 -9.44 9.53 6.28
N TYR A 129 -8.15 9.34 6.04
CA TYR A 129 -7.41 8.18 6.49
C TYR A 129 -6.14 8.60 7.22
N TYR A 130 -5.67 7.75 8.11
CA TYR A 130 -4.34 7.83 8.67
C TYR A 130 -3.72 6.44 8.74
N GLY A 131 -2.41 6.40 8.68
CA GLY A 131 -1.69 5.14 8.71
C GLY A 131 -0.36 5.26 9.42
N ALA A 132 0.12 4.14 9.89
CA ALA A 132 1.41 3.97 10.49
C ALA A 132 2.07 2.68 9.99
N HIS A 133 3.37 2.68 9.92
CA HIS A 133 4.13 1.48 9.65
C HIS A 133 5.34 1.44 10.56
N LEU A 134 5.68 0.25 11.01
CA LEU A 134 6.90 -0.05 11.74
C LEU A 134 7.56 -1.26 11.12
N GLY A 135 8.87 -1.25 11.04
CA GLY A 135 9.63 -2.37 10.51
C GLY A 135 10.96 -2.55 11.24
N ILE A 136 11.40 -3.79 11.28
CA ILE A 136 12.72 -4.19 11.73
C ILE A 136 13.27 -5.21 10.75
N GLY A 137 14.57 -5.15 10.49
CA GLY A 137 15.22 -6.14 9.67
C GLY A 137 16.71 -6.21 9.92
N LYS A 138 17.33 -7.19 9.29
CA LYS A 138 18.77 -7.38 9.33
C LYS A 138 19.29 -7.71 7.95
N VAL A 139 20.22 -6.89 7.48
CA VAL A 139 21.01 -7.15 6.29
C VAL A 139 22.29 -7.88 6.71
N THR A 140 22.53 -9.04 6.11
CA THR A 140 23.72 -9.85 6.35
C THR A 140 24.48 -10.02 5.04
N GLU A 141 25.77 -9.76 5.04
CA GLU A 141 26.65 -10.03 3.91
C GLU A 141 26.99 -11.52 3.90
N LEU A 142 26.55 -12.23 2.86
CA LEU A 142 26.84 -13.66 2.68
C LEU A 142 28.19 -13.86 2.01
N ASN A 143 28.57 -12.96 1.11
CA ASN A 143 29.87 -12.83 0.49
C ASN A 143 30.01 -11.43 -0.13
N ASP A 144 31.11 -11.15 -0.80
CA ASP A 144 31.46 -9.81 -1.35
C ASP A 144 30.41 -9.25 -2.33
N THR A 145 29.59 -10.10 -2.94
CA THR A 145 28.57 -9.69 -3.94
C THR A 145 27.14 -9.96 -3.53
N THR A 146 26.92 -10.75 -2.47
CA THR A 146 25.59 -11.27 -2.12
C THR A 146 25.23 -10.86 -0.70
N LYS A 147 24.02 -10.30 -0.54
CA LYS A 147 23.44 -9.92 0.76
C LYS A 147 22.09 -10.58 0.94
N ALA A 148 21.77 -10.92 2.18
CA ALA A 148 20.45 -11.36 2.59
C ALA A 148 19.86 -10.32 3.53
N ASP A 149 18.57 -10.01 3.33
CA ASP A 149 17.77 -9.14 4.18
C ASP A 149 16.58 -9.93 4.70
N VAL A 150 16.46 -10.04 6.01
CA VAL A 150 15.32 -10.66 6.69
C VAL A 150 14.60 -9.60 7.49
N TYR A 151 13.30 -9.51 7.34
CA TYR A 151 12.53 -8.42 7.92
C TYR A 151 11.17 -8.82 8.45
N ALA A 152 10.66 -8.03 9.37
CA ALA A 152 9.29 -8.04 9.83
C ALA A 152 8.73 -6.62 9.81
N LYS A 153 7.48 -6.45 9.38
CA LYS A 153 6.76 -5.16 9.29
C LYS A 153 5.37 -5.27 9.85
N LEU A 154 4.94 -4.24 10.52
CA LEU A 154 3.57 -4.01 10.94
C LEU A 154 3.05 -2.77 10.24
N LEU A 155 1.90 -2.89 9.58
CA LEU A 155 1.26 -1.81 8.83
C LEU A 155 -0.15 -1.63 9.38
N TYR A 156 -0.49 -0.41 9.70
CA TYR A 156 -1.82 -0.03 10.17
C TYR A 156 -2.39 1.08 9.32
N THR A 157 -3.65 0.98 8.98
CA THR A 157 -4.41 2.05 8.30
C THR A 157 -5.80 2.10 8.88
N HIS A 158 -6.24 3.31 9.20
CA HIS A 158 -7.60 3.63 9.59
C HIS A 158 -8.21 4.56 8.57
N GLN A 159 -9.38 4.23 8.06
CA GLN A 159 -10.20 5.08 7.22
C GLN A 159 -11.48 5.41 7.97
N ASN A 160 -11.80 6.69 8.10
CA ASN A 160 -13.02 7.12 8.77
C ASN A 160 -14.25 6.62 8.02
N GLY A 161 -15.33 6.41 8.76
CA GLY A 161 -16.64 6.16 8.19
C GLY A 161 -17.18 7.38 7.43
N ASP A 162 -18.23 7.14 6.65
CA ASP A 162 -18.90 8.16 5.87
C ASP A 162 -20.38 7.81 5.72
N SER A 163 -21.25 8.80 5.62
CA SER A 163 -22.66 8.65 5.30
C SER A 163 -22.91 9.13 3.88
N VAL A 164 -23.40 8.26 3.03
CA VAL A 164 -23.64 8.57 1.63
C VAL A 164 -25.13 8.43 1.31
N THR A 165 -25.59 9.29 0.42
CA THR A 165 -26.97 9.25 -0.10
C THR A 165 -26.96 8.63 -1.49
N LEU A 166 -27.74 7.58 -1.68
CA LEU A 166 -27.88 6.93 -2.97
C LEU A 166 -28.57 7.87 -3.97
N GLN A 167 -28.01 7.94 -5.15
CA GLN A 167 -28.48 8.70 -6.30
C GLN A 167 -29.16 7.77 -7.31
N GLY A 168 -29.88 8.37 -8.28
CA GLY A 168 -30.61 7.63 -9.29
C GLY A 168 -31.86 6.96 -8.71
N GLU A 169 -32.09 5.70 -9.05
CA GLU A 169 -33.25 4.94 -8.57
C GLU A 169 -33.12 4.51 -7.10
N GLY A 170 -31.99 4.76 -6.46
CA GLY A 170 -31.76 4.59 -5.02
C GLY A 170 -32.55 5.53 -4.13
N ASN A 171 -33.20 6.53 -4.73
CA ASN A 171 -34.25 7.37 -4.18
C ASN A 171 -33.95 8.02 -2.82
N GLY A 172 -32.67 8.40 -2.61
CA GLY A 172 -32.25 9.14 -1.41
C GLY A 172 -32.06 8.27 -0.17
N GLU A 173 -31.96 6.95 -0.31
CA GLU A 173 -31.58 6.07 0.80
C GLU A 173 -30.16 6.43 1.28
N VAL A 174 -29.99 6.43 2.59
CA VAL A 174 -28.69 6.74 3.22
C VAL A 174 -28.02 5.45 3.66
N TYR A 175 -26.78 5.29 3.22
CA TYR A 175 -25.87 4.24 3.69
C TYR A 175 -24.85 4.86 4.65
N ASP A 176 -24.79 4.32 5.84
CA ASP A 176 -23.79 4.67 6.85
C ASP A 176 -22.68 3.63 6.81
N PHE A 177 -21.51 4.05 6.30
CA PHE A 177 -20.31 3.23 6.31
C PHE A 177 -19.53 3.43 7.61
N ASP A 178 -19.26 2.34 8.29
CA ASP A 178 -18.40 2.36 9.46
C ASP A 178 -16.95 2.66 9.06
N ALA A 179 -16.16 3.07 10.03
CA ALA A 179 -14.73 3.17 9.86
C ALA A 179 -14.13 1.79 9.55
N VAL A 180 -13.08 1.79 8.73
CA VAL A 180 -12.36 0.57 8.35
C VAL A 180 -10.96 0.60 8.91
N ASP A 181 -10.60 -0.42 9.66
CA ASP A 181 -9.26 -0.68 10.16
C ASP A 181 -8.60 -1.79 9.34
N SER A 182 -7.34 -1.63 9.02
CA SER A 182 -6.48 -2.64 8.42
C SER A 182 -5.20 -2.74 9.24
N THR A 183 -4.95 -3.91 9.80
CA THR A 183 -3.72 -4.22 10.53
C THR A 183 -3.05 -5.42 9.87
N ARG A 184 -1.88 -5.20 9.28
CA ARG A 184 -1.15 -6.25 8.56
C ARG A 184 0.21 -6.49 9.18
N ALA A 185 0.55 -7.75 9.38
CA ALA A 185 1.91 -8.16 9.70
C ALA A 185 2.52 -8.85 8.48
N ARG A 186 3.74 -8.48 8.15
CA ARG A 186 4.51 -9.08 7.05
C ARG A 186 5.86 -9.52 7.57
N VAL A 187 6.25 -10.74 7.23
CA VAL A 187 7.60 -11.26 7.42
C VAL A 187 8.15 -11.69 6.07
N GLY A 188 9.41 -11.41 5.82
CA GLY A 188 9.99 -11.72 4.52
C GLY A 188 11.51 -11.83 4.55
N ALA A 189 12.02 -12.36 3.45
CA ALA A 189 13.44 -12.43 3.18
C ALA A 189 13.71 -12.07 1.73
N ARG A 190 14.81 -11.38 1.50
CA ARG A 190 15.30 -10.97 0.18
C ARG A 190 16.77 -11.32 0.06
N VAL A 191 17.16 -11.87 -1.07
CA VAL A 191 18.56 -12.06 -1.43
C VAL A 191 18.87 -11.16 -2.62
N SER A 192 19.93 -10.40 -2.51
CA SER A 192 20.41 -9.49 -3.56
C SER A 192 21.84 -9.86 -3.96
N LYS A 193 22.12 -9.79 -5.25
CA LYS A 193 23.44 -10.06 -5.82
C LYS A 193 23.87 -8.95 -6.74
N ALA A 194 25.05 -8.41 -6.48
CA ALA A 194 25.71 -7.47 -7.37
C ALA A 194 26.32 -8.25 -8.55
N TYR A 195 25.88 -7.91 -9.76
CA TYR A 195 26.42 -8.48 -11.01
C TYR A 195 27.48 -7.57 -11.64
N SER A 196 27.49 -6.33 -11.25
CA SER A 196 28.46 -5.30 -11.64
C SER A 196 28.55 -4.23 -10.54
N GLU A 197 29.48 -3.31 -10.69
CA GLU A 197 29.60 -2.14 -9.79
C GLU A 197 28.32 -1.30 -9.72
N ARG A 198 27.45 -1.40 -10.73
CA ARG A 198 26.26 -0.57 -10.89
C ARG A 198 24.95 -1.33 -10.90
N GLY A 199 24.97 -2.62 -10.94
CA GLY A 199 23.77 -3.44 -11.10
C GLY A 199 23.66 -4.52 -10.06
N THR A 200 22.53 -4.52 -9.33
CA THR A 200 22.19 -5.52 -8.32
C THR A 200 20.80 -6.07 -8.59
N GLY A 201 20.71 -7.37 -8.83
CA GLY A 201 19.44 -8.07 -8.91
C GLY A 201 19.02 -8.59 -7.54
N TYR A 202 17.73 -8.74 -7.32
CA TYR A 202 17.21 -9.35 -6.10
C TYR A 202 15.98 -10.21 -6.34
N VAL A 203 15.81 -11.17 -5.45
CA VAL A 203 14.62 -12.00 -5.33
C VAL A 203 14.22 -12.08 -3.86
N GLY A 204 12.94 -12.05 -3.59
CA GLY A 204 12.40 -12.10 -2.24
C GLY A 204 11.11 -12.89 -2.14
N LEU A 205 10.85 -13.37 -0.95
CA LEU A 205 9.63 -14.03 -0.55
C LEU A 205 9.12 -13.37 0.72
N ALA A 206 7.82 -13.21 0.83
CA ALA A 206 7.19 -12.74 2.05
C ALA A 206 5.84 -13.41 2.29
N TYR A 207 5.47 -13.44 3.55
CA TYR A 207 4.16 -13.82 4.03
C TYR A 207 3.53 -12.61 4.70
N GLU A 208 2.27 -12.33 4.38
CA GLU A 208 1.49 -11.25 4.97
C GLU A 208 0.18 -11.81 5.52
N TYR A 209 -0.19 -11.35 6.70
CA TYR A 209 -1.49 -11.62 7.31
C TYR A 209 -2.21 -10.31 7.61
N GLU A 210 -3.45 -10.19 7.12
CA GLU A 210 -4.38 -9.13 7.48
C GLU A 210 -5.24 -9.59 8.65
N PHE A 211 -5.20 -8.88 9.76
CA PHE A 211 -5.94 -9.22 10.99
C PHE A 211 -7.36 -8.65 11.00
N ASP A 212 -7.61 -7.66 10.16
CA ASP A 212 -8.87 -6.91 10.09
C ASP A 212 -9.27 -6.68 8.62
N GLY A 213 -9.65 -5.48 8.23
CA GLY A 213 -9.98 -5.14 6.84
C GLY A 213 -11.40 -5.51 6.46
N GLU A 214 -12.31 -5.47 7.42
CA GLU A 214 -13.75 -5.67 7.20
C GLU A 214 -14.44 -4.33 6.97
N ALA A 215 -15.18 -4.22 5.86
CA ALA A 215 -16.00 -3.07 5.56
C ALA A 215 -17.45 -3.34 5.99
N ARG A 216 -17.99 -2.48 6.84
CA ARG A 216 -19.34 -2.58 7.36
C ARG A 216 -20.16 -1.36 6.95
N ALA A 217 -21.43 -1.58 6.66
CA ALA A 217 -22.38 -0.52 6.44
C ALA A 217 -23.76 -0.86 6.99
N THR A 218 -24.53 0.17 7.30
CA THR A 218 -25.94 0.06 7.70
C THR A 218 -26.80 0.93 6.80
N VAL A 219 -27.99 0.43 6.50
CA VAL A 219 -29.05 1.16 5.82
C VAL A 219 -30.34 0.99 6.59
N LEU A 220 -30.98 2.08 6.95
CA LEU A 220 -32.21 2.09 7.78
C LEU A 220 -32.10 1.25 9.07
N GLY A 221 -30.89 1.19 9.66
CA GLY A 221 -30.61 0.41 10.86
C GLY A 221 -30.36 -1.09 10.63
N PHE A 222 -30.36 -1.57 9.38
CA PHE A 222 -30.05 -2.95 9.03
C PHE A 222 -28.62 -3.05 8.48
N SER A 223 -27.85 -4.03 8.97
CA SER A 223 -26.49 -4.28 8.48
C SER A 223 -26.50 -4.87 7.07
N THR A 224 -25.63 -4.36 6.21
CA THR A 224 -25.33 -4.95 4.90
C THR A 224 -24.34 -6.12 5.03
N PRO A 225 -24.17 -6.96 3.99
CA PRO A 225 -23.06 -7.90 3.93
C PRO A 225 -21.71 -7.18 4.13
N SER A 226 -20.84 -7.78 4.94
CA SER A 226 -19.55 -7.18 5.34
C SER A 226 -18.38 -7.87 4.62
N PRO A 227 -17.93 -7.35 3.47
CA PRO A 227 -16.76 -7.89 2.79
C PRO A 227 -15.50 -7.71 3.66
N SER A 228 -14.68 -8.76 3.73
CA SER A 228 -13.47 -8.77 4.54
C SER A 228 -12.27 -9.30 3.76
N ILE A 229 -11.14 -8.60 3.87
CA ILE A 229 -9.85 -9.03 3.33
C ILE A 229 -8.97 -9.73 4.37
N GLN A 230 -9.50 -10.03 5.55
CA GLN A 230 -8.80 -10.77 6.60
C GLN A 230 -8.27 -12.09 6.08
N GLY A 231 -7.00 -12.39 6.37
CA GLY A 231 -6.37 -13.65 6.02
C GLY A 231 -4.96 -13.52 5.44
N SER A 232 -4.48 -14.62 4.91
CA SER A 232 -3.10 -14.83 4.50
C SER A 232 -2.87 -14.54 3.03
N SER A 233 -1.69 -13.98 2.72
CA SER A 233 -1.20 -13.82 1.35
C SER A 233 0.31 -14.09 1.31
N GLY A 234 0.75 -14.68 0.21
CA GLY A 234 2.16 -14.84 -0.12
C GLY A 234 2.58 -13.82 -1.17
N LEU A 235 3.83 -13.44 -1.13
CA LEU A 235 4.45 -12.48 -2.04
C LEU A 235 5.76 -13.02 -2.55
N LEU A 236 5.91 -13.07 -3.87
CA LEU A 236 7.18 -13.24 -4.56
C LEU A 236 7.59 -11.89 -5.16
N GLU A 237 8.83 -11.47 -4.95
CA GLU A 237 9.36 -10.25 -5.55
C GLU A 237 10.62 -10.52 -6.36
N LEU A 238 10.75 -9.79 -7.45
CA LEU A 238 11.93 -9.75 -8.31
C LEU A 238 12.24 -8.30 -8.61
N GLY A 239 13.52 -7.95 -8.66
CA GLY A 239 13.87 -6.60 -9.03
C GLY A 239 15.32 -6.40 -9.35
N TYR A 240 15.60 -5.16 -9.76
CA TYR A 240 16.92 -4.73 -10.16
C TYR A 240 17.19 -3.30 -9.69
N ILE A 241 18.36 -3.10 -9.10
CA ILE A 241 18.82 -1.81 -8.59
C ILE A 241 19.96 -1.33 -9.46
N LEU A 242 19.79 -0.15 -10.04
CA LEU A 242 20.84 0.60 -10.74
C LEU A 242 21.47 1.61 -9.80
N GLN A 243 22.76 1.46 -9.57
CA GLN A 243 23.56 2.40 -8.77
C GLN A 243 23.99 3.61 -9.59
N PRO A 244 24.19 4.76 -8.97
CA PRO A 244 24.64 5.96 -9.65
C PRO A 244 26.02 5.76 -10.29
N LYS A 245 26.22 6.40 -11.44
CA LYS A 245 27.51 6.46 -12.12
C LYS A 245 28.39 7.59 -11.59
N GLY A 246 27.75 8.68 -11.25
CA GLY A 246 28.37 9.88 -10.68
C GLY A 246 27.68 10.31 -9.39
N VAL A 247 28.23 11.30 -8.73
CA VAL A 247 27.70 11.83 -7.46
C VAL A 247 26.27 12.38 -7.62
N ASN A 248 25.94 12.86 -8.81
CA ASN A 248 24.64 13.50 -9.11
C ASN A 248 23.65 12.57 -9.81
N ASP A 249 23.97 11.28 -9.98
CA ASP A 249 23.04 10.33 -10.60
C ASP A 249 22.15 9.68 -9.55
N PRO A 250 20.86 9.42 -9.85
CA PRO A 250 19.99 8.74 -8.92
C PRO A 250 20.30 7.24 -8.83
N THR A 251 20.04 6.65 -7.68
CA THR A 251 19.83 5.20 -7.56
C THR A 251 18.41 4.89 -8.01
N ILE A 252 18.23 3.92 -8.91
CA ILE A 252 16.92 3.51 -9.43
C ILE A 252 16.69 2.04 -9.06
N ASN A 253 15.54 1.74 -8.49
CA ASN A 253 15.09 0.39 -8.19
C ASN A 253 13.81 0.11 -8.98
N ILE A 254 13.82 -0.97 -9.76
CA ILE A 254 12.67 -1.46 -10.51
C ILE A 254 12.30 -2.83 -9.94
N GLY A 255 11.06 -2.99 -9.53
CA GLY A 255 10.56 -4.23 -8.91
C GLY A 255 9.26 -4.72 -9.51
N LEU A 256 9.09 -6.03 -9.50
CA LEU A 256 7.86 -6.72 -9.80
C LEU A 256 7.49 -7.61 -8.62
N GLN A 257 6.21 -7.72 -8.34
CA GLN A 257 5.68 -8.52 -7.23
C GLN A 257 4.50 -9.35 -7.70
N GLY A 258 4.53 -10.63 -7.41
CA GLY A 258 3.42 -11.55 -7.63
C GLY A 258 2.80 -11.93 -6.28
N TRP A 259 1.48 -11.84 -6.18
CA TRP A 259 0.72 -12.11 -4.97
C TRP A 259 -0.17 -13.34 -5.14
N GLY A 260 -0.26 -14.15 -4.09
CA GLY A 260 -1.16 -15.29 -4.02
C GLY A 260 -1.79 -15.43 -2.64
N GLY A 261 -2.99 -15.98 -2.57
CA GLY A 261 -3.76 -16.15 -1.33
C GLY A 261 -4.99 -15.26 -1.26
N LYS A 262 -5.18 -14.55 -0.17
CA LYS A 262 -6.30 -13.60 0.02
C LYS A 262 -6.20 -12.44 -0.97
N LYS A 263 -4.99 -11.97 -1.24
CA LYS A 263 -4.64 -11.04 -2.31
C LYS A 263 -4.02 -11.82 -3.45
N GLN A 264 -4.43 -11.55 -4.68
CA GLN A 264 -3.91 -12.19 -5.89
C GLN A 264 -3.66 -11.14 -6.95
N GLY A 265 -2.55 -11.27 -7.67
CA GLY A 265 -2.28 -10.37 -8.78
C GLY A 265 -0.81 -10.01 -8.91
N VAL A 266 -0.57 -8.95 -9.68
CA VAL A 266 0.78 -8.47 -9.98
C VAL A 266 0.84 -6.97 -9.75
N THR A 267 1.91 -6.54 -9.10
CA THR A 267 2.25 -5.13 -8.91
C THR A 267 3.67 -4.87 -9.40
N GLY A 268 3.92 -3.67 -9.87
CA GLY A 268 5.25 -3.20 -10.24
C GLY A 268 5.55 -1.88 -9.56
N ASN A 269 6.82 -1.61 -9.33
CA ASN A 269 7.25 -0.35 -8.76
C ASN A 269 8.58 0.13 -9.35
N VAL A 270 8.71 1.44 -9.38
CA VAL A 270 9.97 2.14 -9.68
C VAL A 270 10.21 3.14 -8.56
N ASN A 271 11.38 3.05 -7.95
CA ASN A 271 11.80 3.99 -6.92
C ASN A 271 13.10 4.65 -7.34
N PHE A 272 13.26 5.91 -7.01
CA PHE A 272 14.53 6.60 -7.19
C PHE A 272 14.93 7.34 -5.93
N VAL A 273 16.23 7.46 -5.71
CA VAL A 273 16.84 8.27 -4.66
C VAL A 273 17.95 9.08 -5.28
N TRP A 274 17.83 10.38 -5.19
CA TRP A 274 18.83 11.33 -5.66
C TRP A 274 19.42 12.07 -4.47
N LYS A 275 20.71 11.87 -4.23
CA LYS A 275 21.48 12.50 -3.15
C LYS A 275 22.19 13.74 -3.66
N PHE A 276 22.30 14.77 -2.79
CA PHE A 276 23.01 16.01 -3.09
C PHE A 276 23.65 16.60 -1.81
#